data_01e6c531e6991c86dcdad9bf1fc02adc
#
_entry.id   01e6c531e6991c86dcdad9bf1fc02adc
#
_cell.length_a   1.000
_cell.length_b   1.000
_cell.length_c   1.000
_cell.angle_alpha   90.00
_cell.angle_beta   90.00
_cell.angle_gamma   90.00
#
_symmetry.space_group_name_H-M   'P 1'
#
loop_
_entity.id
_entity.type
_entity.pdbx_description
1 polymer ?
#
loop_
_entity_poly.entity_id
_entity_poly.type
_entity_poly.pdbx_seq_one_letter_code
_entity_poly.pdbx_strand_id
1 'polypeptide(L)'
;MENDQNSAPDSVQAAKLTASRKGPDSQSVTKRRRTWGQSANQHQLDSLQTELMQLMTSPAPGISAFPSADGNLLSWTATIEGPDATPYAGLTMRLSFDFPSNYPYAPPTVLFVTPIYHPNVDFSGRICLDILKDKWTAAYNIQTVLLSLQSLLGEPNNSSPLNGEAAELWDNDADEFKRKVLARHRDVEDE
;
A
#
# COMPACT_ATOMS: atom_id res chain seq x y z
N MET A 1 91.83 -0.70 -11.98
CA MET A 1 92.26 -1.94 -12.60
C MET A 1 90.99 -2.70 -12.84
N GLU A 2 90.53 -2.56 -14.01
CA GLU A 2 90.53 -3.48 -15.14
C GLU A 2 89.46 -4.53 -14.98
N ASN A 3 88.52 -4.43 -15.80
CA ASN A 3 88.27 -5.10 -17.11
C ASN A 3 87.45 -6.36 -16.90
N ASP A 4 86.62 -6.83 -17.67
CA ASP A 4 86.13 -6.54 -19.03
C ASP A 4 84.96 -7.46 -19.34
N GLN A 5 84.04 -7.00 -20.13
CA GLN A 5 83.45 -7.65 -21.31
C GLN A 5 82.67 -8.97 -21.14
N ASN A 6 81.42 -8.92 -21.49
CA ASN A 6 80.91 -9.15 -22.85
C ASN A 6 80.01 -10.42 -22.95
N SER A 7 78.90 -10.23 -23.52
CA SER A 7 78.17 -11.06 -24.47
C SER A 7 76.75 -11.42 -24.10
N ALA A 8 75.83 -10.75 -24.73
CA ALA A 8 74.59 -11.39 -25.18
C ALA A 8 74.87 -12.36 -26.30
N PRO A 9 74.05 -13.29 -26.71
CA PRO A 9 72.59 -13.12 -27.01
C PRO A 9 71.71 -14.33 -26.59
N ASP A 10 70.46 -14.30 -26.53
CA ASP A 10 69.56 -14.80 -27.57
C ASP A 10 68.11 -14.77 -27.11
N SER A 11 67.36 -14.32 -28.02
CA SER A 11 65.93 -14.30 -28.10
C SER A 11 65.24 -15.63 -27.84
N VAL A 12 64.30 -15.68 -26.84
CA VAL A 12 63.19 -16.62 -26.87
C VAL A 12 61.89 -15.86 -26.57
N GLN A 13 61.04 -15.92 -27.56
CA GLN A 13 59.70 -15.35 -27.61
C GLN A 13 58.88 -15.77 -26.42
N ALA A 14 58.47 -14.79 -25.59
CA ALA A 14 57.41 -14.98 -24.62
C ALA A 14 56.05 -14.85 -25.35
N ALA A 15 55.39 -15.98 -25.50
CA ALA A 15 54.06 -16.07 -26.03
C ALA A 15 53.06 -15.27 -25.12
N LYS A 16 52.43 -14.28 -25.69
CA LYS A 16 51.29 -13.58 -25.09
C LYS A 16 50.12 -14.55 -24.93
N LEU A 17 49.90 -15.06 -23.75
CA LEU A 17 48.63 -15.63 -23.32
C LEU A 17 47.72 -14.49 -22.85
N THR A 18 47.01 -13.91 -23.80
CA THR A 18 45.85 -13.05 -23.48
C THR A 18 44.69 -13.97 -23.10
N ALA A 19 44.57 -14.30 -21.82
CA ALA A 19 43.36 -14.89 -21.28
C ALA A 19 42.31 -13.78 -21.20
N SER A 20 41.48 -13.67 -22.24
CA SER A 20 40.26 -12.91 -22.23
C SER A 20 39.30 -13.51 -21.19
N ARG A 21 39.27 -12.96 -19.99
CA ARG A 21 38.19 -13.22 -19.05
C ARG A 21 36.94 -12.49 -19.58
N LYS A 22 36.11 -13.22 -20.33
CA LYS A 22 34.73 -12.82 -20.56
C LYS A 22 34.05 -12.73 -19.18
N GLY A 23 33.77 -11.52 -18.72
CA GLY A 23 32.89 -11.28 -17.59
C GLY A 23 31.51 -11.82 -17.92
N PRO A 24 30.68 -12.13 -16.93
CA PRO A 24 29.34 -12.64 -17.17
C PRO A 24 28.58 -11.64 -18.02
N ASP A 25 27.96 -12.13 -19.09
CA ASP A 25 27.23 -11.37 -20.11
C ASP A 25 26.23 -10.40 -19.43
N SER A 26 26.32 -9.12 -19.76
CA SER A 26 25.40 -8.09 -19.29
C SER A 26 23.93 -8.40 -19.64
N GLN A 27 23.71 -9.24 -20.66
CA GLN A 27 22.37 -9.73 -21.03
C GLN A 27 21.79 -10.72 -20.00
N SER A 28 22.61 -11.54 -19.32
CA SER A 28 22.13 -12.48 -18.32
C SER A 28 21.70 -11.76 -17.03
N VAL A 29 22.38 -10.67 -16.66
CA VAL A 29 22.03 -9.85 -15.49
C VAL A 29 20.73 -9.07 -15.74
N THR A 30 20.55 -8.52 -16.94
CA THR A 30 19.34 -7.78 -17.32
C THR A 30 18.12 -8.71 -17.41
N LYS A 31 18.32 -9.95 -17.90
CA LYS A 31 17.24 -10.94 -18.01
C LYS A 31 16.82 -11.47 -16.62
N ARG A 32 17.78 -11.64 -15.69
CA ARG A 32 17.45 -11.99 -14.28
C ARG A 32 16.67 -10.88 -13.58
N ARG A 33 17.06 -9.62 -13.76
CA ARG A 33 16.32 -8.49 -13.17
C ARG A 33 14.88 -8.40 -13.65
N ARG A 34 14.63 -8.62 -14.95
CA ARG A 34 13.26 -8.62 -15.50
C ARG A 34 12.41 -9.76 -14.95
N THR A 35 12.97 -10.96 -14.79
CA THR A 35 12.21 -12.10 -14.25
C THR A 35 11.85 -11.93 -12.79
N TRP A 36 12.70 -11.33 -11.96
CA TRP A 36 12.37 -11.05 -10.56
C TRP A 36 11.28 -9.97 -10.43
N GLY A 37 11.35 -8.91 -11.21
CA GLY A 37 10.33 -7.86 -11.23
C GLY A 37 8.98 -8.36 -11.76
N GLN A 38 8.99 -9.17 -12.80
CA GLN A 38 7.76 -9.77 -13.37
C GLN A 38 7.13 -10.77 -12.40
N SER A 39 7.93 -11.57 -11.70
CA SER A 39 7.42 -12.53 -10.70
C SER A 39 6.79 -11.83 -9.50
N ALA A 40 7.39 -10.75 -9.00
CA ALA A 40 6.83 -9.98 -7.90
C ALA A 40 5.49 -9.31 -8.30
N ASN A 41 5.44 -8.70 -9.48
CA ASN A 41 4.21 -8.11 -10.00
C ASN A 41 3.11 -9.16 -10.24
N GLN A 42 3.45 -10.34 -10.74
CA GLN A 42 2.46 -11.41 -10.96
C GLN A 42 1.86 -11.89 -9.63
N HIS A 43 2.69 -12.13 -8.63
CA HIS A 43 2.20 -12.55 -7.30
C HIS A 43 1.28 -11.50 -6.67
N GLN A 44 1.59 -10.22 -6.81
CA GLN A 44 0.74 -9.12 -6.36
C GLN A 44 -0.61 -9.14 -7.08
N LEU A 45 -0.60 -9.29 -8.41
CA LEU A 45 -1.82 -9.34 -9.21
C LEU A 45 -2.68 -10.56 -8.86
N ASP A 46 -2.06 -11.73 -8.67
CA ASP A 46 -2.75 -12.95 -8.26
C ASP A 46 -3.43 -12.79 -6.89
N SER A 47 -2.76 -12.12 -5.94
CA SER A 47 -3.35 -11.80 -4.63
C SER A 47 -4.57 -10.89 -4.77
N LEU A 48 -4.45 -9.79 -5.52
CA LEU A 48 -5.54 -8.84 -5.72
C LEU A 48 -6.72 -9.45 -6.48
N GLN A 49 -6.47 -10.29 -7.48
CA GLN A 49 -7.54 -11.04 -8.18
C GLN A 49 -8.27 -11.99 -7.25
N THR A 50 -7.54 -12.70 -6.38
CA THR A 50 -8.12 -13.61 -5.38
C THR A 50 -9.00 -12.83 -4.40
N GLU A 51 -8.54 -11.68 -3.92
CA GLU A 51 -9.29 -10.83 -3.00
C GLU A 51 -10.55 -10.25 -3.66
N LEU A 52 -10.46 -9.84 -4.93
CA LEU A 52 -11.63 -9.40 -5.70
C LEU A 52 -12.68 -10.51 -5.78
N MET A 53 -12.26 -11.74 -6.11
CA MET A 53 -13.17 -12.88 -6.15
C MET A 53 -13.81 -13.16 -4.77
N GLN A 54 -13.06 -13.04 -3.69
CA GLN A 54 -13.59 -13.20 -2.33
C GLN A 54 -14.66 -12.15 -2.01
N LEU A 55 -14.39 -10.88 -2.30
CA LEU A 55 -15.37 -9.80 -2.10
C LEU A 55 -16.64 -9.99 -2.92
N MET A 56 -16.54 -10.52 -4.14
CA MET A 56 -17.68 -10.79 -5.01
C MET A 56 -18.49 -12.04 -4.59
N THR A 57 -17.82 -13.08 -4.07
CA THR A 57 -18.47 -14.34 -3.71
C THR A 57 -18.95 -14.41 -2.28
N SER A 58 -18.33 -13.62 -1.39
CA SER A 58 -18.65 -13.58 0.05
C SER A 58 -18.67 -12.13 0.54
N PRO A 59 -19.59 -11.30 0.03
CA PRO A 59 -19.66 -9.90 0.41
C PRO A 59 -20.01 -9.76 1.90
N ALA A 60 -19.29 -8.86 2.59
CA ALA A 60 -19.64 -8.48 3.94
C ALA A 60 -20.63 -7.31 3.93
N PRO A 61 -21.62 -7.26 4.85
CA PRO A 61 -22.59 -6.18 4.89
C PRO A 61 -21.95 -4.80 5.08
N GLY A 62 -22.45 -3.83 4.33
CA GLY A 62 -22.04 -2.43 4.47
C GLY A 62 -20.64 -2.09 3.98
N ILE A 63 -19.97 -3.00 3.25
CA ILE A 63 -18.70 -2.71 2.58
C ILE A 63 -18.71 -3.17 1.13
N SER A 64 -18.01 -2.44 0.28
CA SER A 64 -17.73 -2.88 -1.09
C SER A 64 -16.35 -2.36 -1.54
N ALA A 65 -15.72 -3.04 -2.48
CA ALA A 65 -14.50 -2.56 -3.11
C ALA A 65 -14.35 -3.15 -4.52
N PHE A 66 -13.87 -2.34 -5.45
CA PHE A 66 -13.63 -2.70 -6.84
C PHE A 66 -12.40 -1.99 -7.37
N PRO A 67 -11.67 -2.58 -8.32
CA PRO A 67 -10.64 -1.88 -9.08
C PRO A 67 -11.17 -0.59 -9.68
N SER A 68 -10.32 0.41 -9.80
CA SER A 68 -10.66 1.70 -10.42
C SER A 68 -11.15 1.53 -11.87
N ALA A 69 -11.99 2.44 -12.32
CA ALA A 69 -12.65 2.36 -13.62
C ALA A 69 -11.70 2.31 -14.83
N ASP A 70 -10.45 2.77 -14.66
CA ASP A 70 -9.38 2.69 -15.67
C ASP A 70 -8.80 1.27 -15.85
N GLY A 71 -9.29 0.28 -15.08
CA GLY A 71 -8.82 -1.10 -15.11
C GLY A 71 -7.48 -1.32 -14.38
N ASN A 72 -6.98 -0.34 -13.66
CA ASN A 72 -5.76 -0.48 -12.85
C ASN A 72 -6.03 -1.32 -11.60
N LEU A 73 -5.55 -2.56 -11.58
CA LEU A 73 -5.68 -3.46 -10.43
C LEU A 73 -4.89 -2.99 -9.20
N LEU A 74 -4.00 -2.00 -9.33
CA LEU A 74 -3.21 -1.48 -8.22
C LEU A 74 -3.87 -0.28 -7.53
N SER A 75 -5.03 0.17 -8.03
CA SER A 75 -5.81 1.25 -7.43
C SER A 75 -7.28 0.85 -7.40
N TRP A 76 -7.89 0.92 -6.22
CA TRP A 76 -9.29 0.52 -6.02
C TRP A 76 -10.09 1.62 -5.36
N THR A 77 -11.38 1.63 -5.67
CA THR A 77 -12.39 2.41 -4.94
C THR A 77 -13.18 1.48 -4.03
N ALA A 78 -13.38 1.90 -2.79
CA ALA A 78 -14.18 1.16 -1.82
C ALA A 78 -15.23 2.06 -1.20
N THR A 79 -16.27 1.43 -0.64
CA THR A 79 -17.30 2.11 0.16
C THR A 79 -17.49 1.42 1.50
N ILE A 80 -17.78 2.21 2.52
CA ILE A 80 -18.18 1.76 3.85
C ILE A 80 -19.47 2.47 4.23
N GLU A 81 -20.48 1.69 4.63
CA GLU A 81 -21.68 2.22 5.26
C GLU A 81 -21.40 2.45 6.74
N GLY A 82 -21.83 3.60 7.25
CA GLY A 82 -21.74 3.92 8.67
C GLY A 82 -22.55 2.92 9.51
N PRO A 83 -21.93 2.32 10.55
CA PRO A 83 -22.62 1.34 11.38
C PRO A 83 -23.85 1.93 12.07
N ASP A 84 -24.88 1.08 12.24
CA ASP A 84 -26.08 1.45 13.01
C ASP A 84 -25.70 1.89 14.43
N ALA A 85 -26.50 2.77 15.00
CA ALA A 85 -26.30 3.33 16.34
C ALA A 85 -24.99 4.13 16.50
N THR A 86 -24.35 4.56 15.41
CA THR A 86 -23.21 5.49 15.43
C THR A 86 -23.60 6.85 14.84
N PRO A 87 -22.82 7.91 15.07
CA PRO A 87 -23.02 9.20 14.41
C PRO A 87 -22.99 9.14 12.87
N TYR A 88 -22.47 8.05 12.31
CA TYR A 88 -22.32 7.82 10.86
C TYR A 88 -23.45 6.98 10.26
N ALA A 89 -24.43 6.55 11.05
CA ALA A 89 -25.54 5.71 10.57
C ALA A 89 -26.28 6.36 9.39
N GLY A 90 -26.47 5.58 8.31
CA GLY A 90 -27.11 6.04 7.08
C GLY A 90 -26.21 6.86 6.14
N LEU A 91 -24.92 7.05 6.49
CA LEU A 91 -23.95 7.69 5.61
C LEU A 91 -23.12 6.64 4.89
N THR A 92 -22.74 6.94 3.65
CA THR A 92 -21.80 6.11 2.88
C THR A 92 -20.51 6.91 2.65
N MET A 93 -19.39 6.33 3.04
CA MET A 93 -18.06 6.90 2.84
C MET A 93 -17.31 6.18 1.74
N ARG A 94 -16.72 6.93 0.82
CA ARG A 94 -15.83 6.41 -0.24
C ARG A 94 -14.39 6.49 0.21
N LEU A 95 -13.62 5.46 -0.17
CA LEU A 95 -12.20 5.34 0.11
C LEU A 95 -11.44 5.03 -1.17
N SER A 96 -10.19 5.44 -1.23
CA SER A 96 -9.22 4.99 -2.22
C SER A 96 -8.22 4.04 -1.59
N PHE A 97 -7.83 3.02 -2.35
CA PHE A 97 -6.75 2.07 -2.02
C PHE A 97 -5.70 2.12 -3.10
N ASP A 98 -4.45 2.32 -2.73
CA ASP A 98 -3.30 2.21 -3.60
C ASP A 98 -2.37 1.12 -3.07
N PHE A 99 -2.08 0.12 -3.92
CA PHE A 99 -1.33 -1.07 -3.53
C PHE A 99 0.14 -0.93 -3.91
N PRO A 100 1.07 -1.04 -2.93
CA PRO A 100 2.51 -1.01 -3.21
C PRO A 100 2.95 -2.26 -3.98
N SER A 101 4.08 -2.16 -4.68
CA SER A 101 4.60 -3.25 -5.53
C SER A 101 4.93 -4.54 -4.77
N ASN A 102 5.09 -4.47 -3.46
CA ASN A 102 5.35 -5.61 -2.58
C ASN A 102 4.11 -6.06 -1.78
N TYR A 103 2.90 -5.62 -2.15
CA TYR A 103 1.67 -6.17 -1.59
C TYR A 103 1.58 -7.68 -1.89
N PRO A 104 1.15 -8.55 -0.96
CA PRO A 104 0.56 -8.27 0.36
C PRO A 104 1.56 -8.13 1.53
N TYR A 105 2.86 -8.10 1.30
CA TYR A 105 3.87 -7.99 2.37
C TYR A 105 3.96 -6.59 2.98
N ALA A 106 3.51 -5.57 2.27
CA ALA A 106 3.33 -4.22 2.79
C ALA A 106 1.85 -3.80 2.70
N PRO A 107 1.37 -2.93 3.62
CA PRO A 107 -0.01 -2.47 3.61
C PRO A 107 -0.32 -1.60 2.40
N PRO A 108 -1.60 -1.54 1.98
CA PRO A 108 -2.06 -0.53 1.04
C PRO A 108 -2.05 0.86 1.68
N THR A 109 -1.92 1.89 0.86
CA THR A 109 -2.26 3.25 1.25
C THR A 109 -3.77 3.40 1.13
N VAL A 110 -4.44 3.79 2.22
CA VAL A 110 -5.90 3.95 2.27
C VAL A 110 -6.24 5.36 2.72
N LEU A 111 -7.12 6.03 1.96
CA LEU A 111 -7.59 7.37 2.27
C LEU A 111 -9.12 7.43 2.18
N PHE A 112 -9.75 8.21 3.06
CA PHE A 112 -11.11 8.63 2.86
C PHE A 112 -11.17 9.68 1.75
N VAL A 113 -11.93 9.40 0.70
CA VAL A 113 -12.24 10.36 -0.38
C VAL A 113 -13.42 11.23 0.03
N THR A 114 -14.45 10.63 0.60
CA THR A 114 -15.54 11.38 1.22
C THR A 114 -14.99 12.17 2.41
N PRO A 115 -15.20 13.49 2.48
CA PRO A 115 -14.82 14.28 3.63
C PRO A 115 -15.51 13.79 4.90
N ILE A 116 -14.72 13.37 5.89
CA ILE A 116 -15.20 12.80 7.14
C ILE A 116 -14.73 13.62 8.34
N TYR A 117 -15.54 13.66 9.41
CA TYR A 117 -15.16 14.21 10.72
C TYR A 117 -15.04 13.04 11.71
N HIS A 118 -13.79 12.71 12.10
CA HIS A 118 -13.51 11.53 12.94
C HIS A 118 -12.20 11.74 13.73
N PRO A 119 -12.10 11.27 14.99
CA PRO A 119 -10.89 11.41 15.81
C PRO A 119 -9.61 10.88 15.13
N ASN A 120 -9.69 9.76 14.43
CA ASN A 120 -8.53 9.07 13.84
C ASN A 120 -8.35 9.35 12.35
N VAL A 121 -9.04 10.32 11.78
CA VAL A 121 -8.91 10.72 10.38
C VAL A 121 -8.62 12.22 10.30
N ASP A 122 -7.59 12.60 9.56
CA ASP A 122 -7.29 14.01 9.33
C ASP A 122 -8.14 14.61 8.18
N PHE A 123 -8.06 15.92 8.03
CA PHE A 123 -8.86 16.64 7.02
C PHE A 123 -8.49 16.31 5.56
N SER A 124 -7.38 15.63 5.33
CA SER A 124 -6.98 15.12 4.01
C SER A 124 -7.39 13.66 3.78
N GLY A 125 -8.13 13.05 4.72
CA GLY A 125 -8.59 11.66 4.63
C GLY A 125 -7.57 10.62 5.09
N ARG A 126 -6.41 11.02 5.63
CA ARG A 126 -5.41 10.07 6.14
C ARG A 126 -5.86 9.45 7.45
N ILE A 127 -5.62 8.16 7.60
CA ILE A 127 -6.17 7.32 8.66
C ILE A 127 -5.07 6.91 9.65
N CYS A 128 -5.34 7.03 10.94
CA CYS A 128 -4.52 6.43 11.98
C CYS A 128 -5.14 5.08 12.40
N LEU A 129 -4.68 4.01 11.77
CA LEU A 129 -5.07 2.63 12.07
C LEU A 129 -3.82 1.77 12.07
N ASP A 130 -3.62 1.00 13.15
CA ASP A 130 -2.38 0.24 13.40
C ASP A 130 -2.14 -0.89 12.39
N ILE A 131 -3.21 -1.57 11.92
CA ILE A 131 -3.09 -2.60 10.89
C ILE A 131 -2.67 -2.05 9.50
N LEU A 132 -2.80 -0.75 9.27
CA LEU A 132 -2.28 -0.09 8.08
C LEU A 132 -0.83 0.39 8.24
N LYS A 133 -0.21 0.12 9.38
CA LYS A 133 1.15 0.52 9.77
C LYS A 133 1.93 -0.67 10.34
N ASP A 134 2.36 -0.55 11.58
CA ASP A 134 3.29 -1.47 12.24
C ASP A 134 2.70 -2.86 12.52
N LYS A 135 1.37 -2.97 12.59
CA LYS A 135 0.68 -4.25 12.82
C LYS A 135 0.16 -4.91 11.54
N TRP A 136 0.57 -4.42 10.38
CA TRP A 136 0.24 -5.09 9.12
C TRP A 136 0.85 -6.48 9.04
N THR A 137 0.08 -7.44 8.55
CA THR A 137 0.56 -8.78 8.19
C THR A 137 0.01 -9.17 6.82
N ALA A 138 0.73 -10.02 6.09
CA ALA A 138 0.28 -10.54 4.80
C ALA A 138 -0.94 -11.48 4.89
N ALA A 139 -1.42 -11.78 6.09
CA ALA A 139 -2.67 -12.50 6.31
C ALA A 139 -3.91 -11.60 6.22
N TYR A 140 -3.72 -10.28 6.28
CA TYR A 140 -4.81 -9.33 6.10
C TYR A 140 -5.08 -9.11 4.61
N ASN A 141 -6.33 -8.78 4.30
CA ASN A 141 -6.84 -8.50 2.96
C ASN A 141 -7.70 -7.23 2.97
N ILE A 142 -8.18 -6.82 1.81
CA ILE A 142 -9.02 -5.62 1.65
C ILE A 142 -10.27 -5.69 2.54
N GLN A 143 -10.93 -6.85 2.60
CA GLN A 143 -12.11 -7.03 3.45
C GLN A 143 -11.80 -6.82 4.93
N THR A 144 -10.68 -7.35 5.42
CA THR A 144 -10.23 -7.15 6.80
C THR A 144 -10.00 -5.67 7.11
N VAL A 145 -9.36 -4.95 6.18
CA VAL A 145 -9.12 -3.51 6.33
C VAL A 145 -10.44 -2.73 6.38
N LEU A 146 -11.37 -3.02 5.46
CA LEU A 146 -12.67 -2.34 5.41
C LEU A 146 -13.51 -2.58 6.65
N LEU A 147 -13.56 -3.82 7.16
CA LEU A 147 -14.26 -4.15 8.41
C LEU A 147 -13.62 -3.48 9.61
N SER A 148 -12.28 -3.38 9.65
CA SER A 148 -11.58 -2.67 10.73
C SER A 148 -11.85 -1.16 10.68
N LEU A 149 -11.96 -0.58 9.49
CA LEU A 149 -12.33 0.83 9.31
C LEU A 149 -13.79 1.07 9.68
N GLN A 150 -14.69 0.16 9.33
CA GLN A 150 -16.09 0.23 9.74
C GLN A 150 -16.24 0.18 11.27
N SER A 151 -15.49 -0.70 11.93
CA SER A 151 -15.43 -0.76 13.40
C SER A 151 -14.86 0.52 14.01
N LEU A 152 -13.81 1.11 13.39
CA LEU A 152 -13.21 2.37 13.84
C LEU A 152 -14.20 3.54 13.85
N LEU A 153 -15.19 3.54 12.94
CA LEU A 153 -16.24 4.56 12.92
C LEU A 153 -17.11 4.53 14.17
N GLY A 154 -17.33 3.35 14.74
CA GLY A 154 -18.11 3.19 15.97
C GLY A 154 -17.28 3.25 17.25
N GLU A 155 -16.00 2.94 17.15
CA GLU A 155 -15.08 2.84 18.29
C GLU A 155 -13.73 3.52 17.99
N PRO A 156 -13.66 4.87 18.03
CA PRO A 156 -12.43 5.58 17.76
C PRO A 156 -11.38 5.35 18.84
N ASN A 157 -10.12 5.41 18.44
CA ASN A 157 -8.99 5.41 19.36
C ASN A 157 -8.64 6.84 19.79
N ASN A 158 -9.22 7.29 20.91
CA ASN A 158 -9.00 8.63 21.44
C ASN A 158 -7.66 8.82 22.16
N SER A 159 -6.85 7.75 22.35
CA SER A 159 -5.53 7.88 22.97
C SER A 159 -4.47 8.54 22.07
N SER A 160 -4.68 8.53 20.76
CA SER A 160 -3.77 9.14 19.78
C SER A 160 -4.54 9.70 18.59
N PRO A 161 -5.33 10.78 18.79
CA PRO A 161 -6.16 11.33 17.74
C PRO A 161 -5.35 12.13 16.71
N LEU A 162 -5.80 12.10 15.44
CA LEU A 162 -5.36 13.01 14.38
C LEU A 162 -6.19 14.31 14.39
N ASN A 163 -7.41 14.24 14.92
CA ASN A 163 -8.32 15.36 15.10
C ASN A 163 -8.71 15.45 16.58
N GLY A 164 -7.99 16.29 17.32
CA GLY A 164 -8.19 16.44 18.78
C GLY A 164 -9.56 17.00 19.13
N GLU A 165 -10.10 17.93 18.31
CA GLU A 165 -11.45 18.47 18.51
C GLU A 165 -12.52 17.37 18.38
N ALA A 166 -12.38 16.50 17.38
CA ALA A 166 -13.29 15.38 17.20
C ALA A 166 -13.21 14.38 18.37
N ALA A 167 -12.02 14.13 18.91
CA ALA A 167 -11.84 13.26 20.06
C ALA A 167 -12.50 13.85 21.32
N GLU A 168 -12.34 15.15 21.56
CA GLU A 168 -12.96 15.86 22.69
C GLU A 168 -14.50 15.83 22.59
N LEU A 169 -15.05 16.11 21.41
CA LEU A 169 -16.52 16.09 21.21
C LEU A 169 -17.08 14.67 21.30
N TRP A 170 -16.36 13.67 20.81
CA TRP A 170 -16.77 12.28 20.93
C TRP A 170 -17.02 11.88 22.39
N ASP A 171 -16.13 12.30 23.28
CA ASP A 171 -16.21 11.95 24.71
C ASP A 171 -17.22 12.83 25.51
N ASN A 172 -17.43 14.09 25.08
CA ASN A 172 -18.13 15.07 25.92
C ASN A 172 -19.42 15.62 25.33
N ASP A 173 -19.62 15.60 24.00
CA ASP A 173 -20.79 16.19 23.34
C ASP A 173 -21.16 15.42 22.05
N ALA A 174 -21.92 14.35 22.21
CA ALA A 174 -22.35 13.48 21.13
C ALA A 174 -23.25 14.18 20.10
N ASP A 175 -24.05 15.14 20.52
CA ASP A 175 -24.98 15.87 19.63
C ASP A 175 -24.17 16.82 18.73
N GLU A 176 -23.25 17.57 19.30
CA GLU A 176 -22.38 18.46 18.53
C GLU A 176 -21.44 17.66 17.62
N PHE A 177 -20.90 16.52 18.10
CA PHE A 177 -20.13 15.62 17.27
C PHE A 177 -20.92 15.16 16.05
N LYS A 178 -22.15 14.66 16.25
CA LYS A 178 -23.03 14.22 15.16
C LYS A 178 -23.35 15.37 14.20
N ARG A 179 -23.60 16.56 14.70
CA ARG A 179 -23.83 17.75 13.87
C ARG A 179 -22.63 18.03 12.95
N LYS A 180 -21.41 17.93 13.49
CA LYS A 180 -20.17 18.14 12.72
C LYS A 180 -19.91 17.01 11.71
N VAL A 181 -20.22 15.77 12.05
CA VAL A 181 -20.19 14.65 11.10
C VAL A 181 -21.06 14.94 9.89
N LEU A 182 -22.33 15.29 10.12
CA LEU A 182 -23.28 15.59 9.04
C LEU A 182 -22.88 16.82 8.23
N ALA A 183 -22.35 17.85 8.86
CA ALA A 183 -21.89 19.07 8.19
C ALA A 183 -20.63 18.80 7.31
N ARG A 184 -19.79 17.86 7.71
CA ARG A 184 -18.56 17.52 6.99
C ARG A 184 -18.80 16.52 5.86
N HIS A 185 -19.78 15.63 6.04
CA HIS A 185 -20.12 14.63 5.04
C HIS A 185 -20.67 15.31 3.78
N ARG A 186 -20.14 14.90 2.64
CA ARG A 186 -20.65 15.31 1.31
C ARG A 186 -20.60 14.08 0.42
N ASP A 187 -21.63 13.89 -0.36
CA ASP A 187 -21.60 12.90 -1.43
C ASP A 187 -20.58 13.35 -2.47
N VAL A 188 -19.65 12.48 -2.78
CA VAL A 188 -18.70 12.70 -3.86
C VAL A 188 -19.37 12.18 -5.11
N GLU A 189 -19.82 13.07 -5.97
CA GLU A 189 -20.35 12.73 -7.28
C GLU A 189 -19.21 12.09 -8.10
N ASP A 190 -19.55 11.07 -8.89
CA ASP A 190 -18.60 10.45 -9.82
C ASP A 190 -18.32 11.45 -10.94
N GLU A 191 -17.06 11.95 -11.01
CA GLU A 191 -16.55 12.69 -12.16
C GLU A 191 -16.17 11.72 -13.30
#